data_0dee8fd4c08d359567052f5b587495b1
#
_entry.id   0dee8fd4c08d359567052f5b587495b1
#
_cell.length_a   1.000
_cell.length_b   1.000
_cell.length_c   1.000
_cell.angle_alpha   90.00
_cell.angle_beta   90.00
_cell.angle_gamma   90.00
#
_symmetry.space_group_name_H-M   'P 1'
#
loop_
_entity.id
_entity.type
_entity.pdbx_description
1 polymer ?
#
loop_
_entity_poly.entity_id
_entity_poly.type
_entity_poly.pdbx_seq_one_letter_code
_entity_poly.pdbx_strand_id
1 'polypeptide(L)'
;MSTTRPVFAWDDPLQLDAQLTADERAVRDAAHAYCQGQLMPRVLSAFRHETTDPSIFREMGALGLLGPTIPANYGGAGLNDVAYGLIAREVERVDSGYRSMMSVQSSLVMLPIFAFGTEAQKQKY
;
A
#
# COMPACT_ATOMS: atom_id res chain seq x y z
N MET A 1 -16.40 -37.02 -3.32
CA MET A 1 -15.65 -35.85 -2.84
C MET A 1 -16.61 -35.05 -1.97
N SER A 2 -16.37 -35.00 -0.67
CA SER A 2 -17.20 -34.22 0.26
C SER A 2 -16.85 -32.76 0.09
N THR A 3 -17.71 -31.98 -0.55
CA THR A 3 -17.58 -30.54 -0.62
C THR A 3 -18.08 -29.96 0.70
N THR A 4 -17.19 -29.86 1.68
CA THR A 4 -17.48 -29.11 2.90
C THR A 4 -17.76 -27.66 2.48
N ARG A 5 -18.99 -27.18 2.71
CA ARG A 5 -19.31 -25.75 2.47
C ARG A 5 -18.42 -24.90 3.37
N PRO A 6 -17.81 -23.84 2.83
CA PRO A 6 -17.02 -22.92 3.65
C PRO A 6 -17.89 -22.31 4.75
N VAL A 7 -17.32 -22.19 5.94
CA VAL A 7 -17.97 -21.54 7.08
C VAL A 7 -17.93 -20.03 6.84
N PHE A 8 -19.07 -19.35 7.06
CA PHE A 8 -19.13 -17.90 6.94
C PHE A 8 -18.27 -17.23 8.02
N ALA A 9 -17.37 -16.34 7.59
CA ALA A 9 -16.50 -15.56 8.45
C ALA A 9 -16.78 -14.06 8.28
N TRP A 10 -17.09 -13.36 9.39
CA TRP A 10 -17.38 -11.92 9.36
C TRP A 10 -16.17 -11.09 8.94
N ASP A 11 -14.97 -11.54 9.27
CA ASP A 11 -13.71 -10.87 8.98
C ASP A 11 -13.35 -10.94 7.49
N ASP A 12 -13.82 -11.99 6.80
CA ASP A 12 -13.62 -12.20 5.36
C ASP A 12 -14.87 -12.88 4.74
N PRO A 13 -16.01 -12.16 4.66
CA PRO A 13 -17.29 -12.73 4.22
C PRO A 13 -17.27 -13.20 2.76
N LEU A 14 -16.37 -12.66 1.94
CA LEU A 14 -16.21 -13.04 0.54
C LEU A 14 -15.05 -14.01 0.32
N GLN A 15 -14.38 -14.46 1.39
CA GLN A 15 -13.23 -15.36 1.36
C GLN A 15 -12.12 -14.86 0.42
N LEU A 16 -11.85 -13.55 0.46
CA LEU A 16 -10.84 -12.92 -0.37
C LEU A 16 -9.43 -13.39 -0.02
N ASP A 17 -9.17 -13.67 1.25
CA ASP A 17 -7.86 -14.15 1.70
C ASP A 17 -7.46 -15.47 1.02
N ALA A 18 -8.42 -16.37 0.81
CA ALA A 18 -8.19 -17.63 0.12
C ALA A 18 -7.86 -17.47 -1.37
N GLN A 19 -8.19 -16.33 -1.97
CA GLN A 19 -7.93 -16.03 -3.37
C GLN A 19 -6.56 -15.38 -3.59
N LEU A 20 -5.92 -14.86 -2.54
CA LEU A 20 -4.62 -14.23 -2.62
C LEU A 20 -3.49 -15.24 -2.83
N THR A 21 -2.51 -14.86 -3.62
CA THR A 21 -1.24 -15.57 -3.73
C THR A 21 -0.42 -15.46 -2.44
N ALA A 22 0.64 -16.24 -2.31
CA ALA A 22 1.55 -16.15 -1.17
C ALA A 22 2.25 -14.78 -1.12
N ASP A 23 2.64 -14.24 -2.27
CA ASP A 23 3.31 -12.94 -2.37
C ASP A 23 2.38 -11.78 -2.01
N GLU A 24 1.13 -11.81 -2.49
CA GLU A 24 0.13 -10.81 -2.12
C GLU A 24 -0.18 -10.81 -0.63
N ARG A 25 -0.26 -11.99 0.00
CA ARG A 25 -0.38 -12.10 1.46
C ARG A 25 0.82 -11.52 2.18
N ALA A 26 2.04 -11.84 1.73
CA ALA A 26 3.26 -11.31 2.34
C ALA A 26 3.32 -9.77 2.26
N VAL A 27 2.95 -9.18 1.12
CA VAL A 27 2.86 -7.73 0.93
C VAL A 27 1.83 -7.11 1.87
N ARG A 28 0.62 -7.69 1.95
CA ARG A 28 -0.42 -7.25 2.89
C ARG A 28 0.08 -7.29 4.33
N ASP A 29 0.69 -8.39 4.74
CA ASP A 29 1.14 -8.59 6.13
C ASP A 29 2.26 -7.61 6.50
N ALA A 30 3.18 -7.33 5.57
CA ALA A 30 4.22 -6.33 5.75
C ALA A 30 3.64 -4.91 5.88
N ALA A 31 2.69 -4.55 5.00
CA ALA A 31 1.98 -3.28 5.08
C ALA A 31 1.19 -3.15 6.39
N HIS A 32 0.48 -4.21 6.80
CA HIS A 32 -0.24 -4.25 8.07
C HIS A 32 0.69 -4.02 9.26
N ALA A 33 1.81 -4.74 9.33
CA ALA A 33 2.78 -4.60 10.43
C ALA A 33 3.32 -3.16 10.54
N TYR A 34 3.68 -2.54 9.43
CA TYR A 34 4.10 -1.14 9.42
C TYR A 34 2.97 -0.19 9.86
N CYS A 35 1.78 -0.35 9.28
CA CYS A 35 0.64 0.50 9.56
C CYS A 35 0.23 0.45 11.04
N GLN A 36 0.12 -0.74 11.62
CA GLN A 36 -0.26 -0.89 13.01
C GLN A 36 0.88 -0.53 13.99
N GLY A 37 2.12 -0.86 13.64
CA GLY A 37 3.27 -0.64 14.51
C GLY A 37 3.84 0.78 14.45
N GLN A 38 3.75 1.46 13.33
CA GLN A 38 4.39 2.75 13.12
C GLN A 38 3.40 3.90 12.87
N LEU A 39 2.35 3.70 12.06
CA LEU A 39 1.42 4.79 11.74
C LEU A 39 0.33 4.95 12.80
N MET A 40 -0.28 3.87 13.25
CA MET A 40 -1.38 3.90 14.20
C MET A 40 -1.01 4.64 15.51
N PRO A 41 0.18 4.47 16.11
CA PRO A 41 0.55 5.22 17.30
C PRO A 41 0.66 6.74 17.11
N ARG A 42 0.90 7.19 15.86
CA ARG A 42 1.11 8.62 15.53
C ARG A 42 -0.18 9.34 15.19
N VAL A 43 -1.20 8.64 14.65
CA VAL A 43 -2.36 9.27 14.01
C VAL A 43 -3.18 10.15 14.96
N LEU A 44 -3.42 9.70 16.18
CA LEU A 44 -4.23 10.45 17.13
C LEU A 44 -3.60 11.79 17.51
N SER A 45 -2.28 11.79 17.76
CA SER A 45 -1.54 13.02 18.07
C SER A 45 -1.48 13.95 16.85
N ALA A 46 -1.20 13.40 15.66
CA ALA A 46 -1.17 14.14 14.41
C ALA A 46 -2.52 14.84 14.14
N PHE A 47 -3.63 14.11 14.30
CA PHE A 47 -4.98 14.65 14.14
C PHE A 47 -5.28 15.78 15.14
N ARG A 48 -4.98 15.55 16.44
CA ARG A 48 -5.26 16.55 17.48
C ARG A 48 -4.47 17.85 17.36
N HIS A 49 -3.25 17.77 16.84
CA HIS A 49 -2.35 18.92 16.71
C HIS A 49 -2.26 19.47 15.30
N GLU A 50 -3.06 18.92 14.36
CA GLU A 50 -3.06 19.31 12.93
C GLU A 50 -1.66 19.27 12.31
N THR A 51 -0.89 18.21 12.63
CA THR A 51 0.49 18.03 12.19
C THR A 51 0.64 16.77 11.35
N THR A 52 1.63 16.76 10.47
CA THR A 52 2.03 15.56 9.73
C THR A 52 3.54 15.39 9.83
N ASP A 53 3.99 14.20 10.17
CA ASP A 53 5.41 13.87 10.20
C ASP A 53 5.90 13.54 8.78
N PRO A 54 6.80 14.37 8.18
CA PRO A 54 7.31 14.12 6.83
C PRO A 54 8.12 12.84 6.70
N SER A 55 8.60 12.25 7.81
CA SER A 55 9.34 10.99 7.80
C SER A 55 8.50 9.82 7.29
N ILE A 56 7.19 9.86 7.51
CA ILE A 56 6.22 8.83 7.05
C ILE A 56 6.35 8.59 5.55
N PHE A 57 6.54 9.67 4.77
CA PHE A 57 6.69 9.56 3.31
C PHE A 57 7.94 8.76 2.93
N ARG A 58 9.05 9.01 3.60
CA ARG A 58 10.31 8.28 3.38
C ARG A 58 10.24 6.84 3.85
N GLU A 59 9.60 6.61 4.99
CA GLU A 59 9.36 5.27 5.55
C GLU A 59 8.54 4.41 4.58
N MET A 60 7.43 4.95 4.06
CA MET A 60 6.60 4.28 3.05
C MET A 60 7.39 4.00 1.77
N GLY A 61 8.20 4.94 1.32
CA GLY A 61 9.06 4.77 0.15
C GLY A 61 10.08 3.65 0.33
N ALA A 62 10.78 3.64 1.47
CA ALA A 62 11.77 2.61 1.81
C ALA A 62 11.18 1.20 1.90
N LEU A 63 9.90 1.08 2.26
CA LEU A 63 9.15 -0.17 2.34
C LEU A 63 8.51 -0.58 1.00
N GLY A 64 8.69 0.20 -0.08
CA GLY A 64 8.08 -0.08 -1.38
C GLY A 64 6.56 0.14 -1.43
N LEU A 65 6.00 0.90 -0.47
CA LEU A 65 4.57 1.20 -0.41
C LEU A 65 4.19 2.37 -1.33
N LEU A 66 5.17 3.14 -1.81
CA LEU A 66 4.99 4.19 -2.81
C LEU A 66 5.40 3.68 -4.18
N GLY A 67 4.53 3.83 -5.19
CA GLY A 67 4.74 3.32 -6.53
C GLY A 67 4.93 1.80 -6.60
N PRO A 68 4.15 0.99 -5.87
CA PRO A 68 4.40 -0.45 -5.79
C PRO A 68 4.27 -1.17 -7.14
N THR A 69 3.50 -0.62 -8.09
CA THR A 69 3.34 -1.17 -9.44
C THR A 69 4.40 -0.71 -10.44
N ILE A 70 5.24 0.25 -10.08
CA ILE A 70 6.34 0.71 -10.92
C ILE A 70 7.40 -0.39 -10.99
N PRO A 71 7.95 -0.70 -12.20
CA PRO A 71 8.97 -1.72 -12.34
C PRO A 71 10.24 -1.44 -11.54
N ALA A 72 10.91 -2.51 -11.10
CA ALA A 72 12.09 -2.42 -10.22
C ALA A 72 13.26 -1.64 -10.85
N ASN A 73 13.42 -1.66 -12.17
CA ASN A 73 14.45 -0.88 -12.85
C ASN A 73 14.24 0.64 -12.80
N TYR A 74 13.05 1.10 -12.34
CA TYR A 74 12.75 2.51 -12.04
C TYR A 74 12.54 2.74 -10.53
N GLY A 75 12.98 1.81 -9.70
CA GLY A 75 12.92 1.94 -8.24
C GLY A 75 11.59 1.54 -7.60
N GLY A 76 10.63 1.04 -8.37
CA GLY A 76 9.38 0.49 -7.85
C GLY A 76 9.54 -0.95 -7.34
N ALA A 77 8.47 -1.50 -6.79
CA ALA A 77 8.46 -2.89 -6.31
C ALA A 77 8.03 -3.92 -7.38
N GLY A 78 7.50 -3.48 -8.53
CA GLY A 78 7.06 -4.34 -9.63
C GLY A 78 5.87 -5.23 -9.27
N LEU A 79 5.06 -4.84 -8.30
CA LEU A 79 3.90 -5.60 -7.82
C LEU A 79 2.69 -5.43 -8.74
N ASN A 80 1.70 -6.30 -8.59
CA ASN A 80 0.42 -6.19 -9.28
C ASN A 80 -0.57 -5.24 -8.57
N ASP A 81 -1.68 -4.95 -9.25
CA ASP A 81 -2.71 -4.04 -8.73
C ASP A 81 -3.44 -4.59 -7.50
N VAL A 82 -3.51 -5.92 -7.33
CA VAL A 82 -4.08 -6.55 -6.13
C VAL A 82 -3.23 -6.20 -4.92
N ALA A 83 -1.90 -6.37 -5.02
CA ALA A 83 -0.97 -5.99 -3.96
C ALA A 83 -1.06 -4.48 -3.64
N TYR A 84 -1.18 -3.61 -4.66
CA TYR A 84 -1.43 -2.18 -4.44
C TYR A 84 -2.71 -1.92 -3.66
N GLY A 85 -3.81 -2.58 -4.03
CA GLY A 85 -5.09 -2.47 -3.31
C GLY A 85 -4.99 -2.95 -1.86
N LEU A 86 -4.25 -4.02 -1.60
CA LEU A 86 -4.01 -4.52 -0.25
C LEU A 86 -3.20 -3.54 0.61
N ILE A 87 -2.14 -2.94 0.05
CA ILE A 87 -1.38 -1.87 0.71
C ILE A 87 -2.31 -0.69 1.05
N ALA A 88 -3.08 -0.21 0.06
CA ALA A 88 -4.00 0.90 0.24
C ALA A 88 -5.02 0.63 1.35
N ARG A 89 -5.55 -0.59 1.43
CA ARG A 89 -6.48 -1.02 2.48
C ARG A 89 -5.85 -0.95 3.87
N GLU A 90 -4.61 -1.41 4.03
CA GLU A 90 -3.95 -1.40 5.33
C GLU A 90 -3.59 0.02 5.79
N VAL A 91 -3.21 0.92 4.87
CA VAL A 91 -2.98 2.34 5.19
C VAL A 91 -4.30 3.04 5.53
N GLU A 92 -5.39 2.79 4.77
CA GLU A 92 -6.72 3.34 5.03
C GLU A 92 -7.26 2.95 6.42
N ARG A 93 -6.94 1.76 6.92
CA ARG A 93 -7.31 1.32 8.28
C ARG A 93 -6.74 2.21 9.38
N VAL A 94 -5.68 2.95 9.10
CA VAL A 94 -5.09 3.91 10.03
C VAL A 94 -5.71 5.27 9.84
N ASP A 95 -5.60 5.82 8.61
CA ASP A 95 -6.06 7.17 8.30
C ASP A 95 -6.19 7.40 6.80
N SER A 96 -7.32 7.97 6.38
CA SER A 96 -7.59 8.31 4.99
C SER A 96 -6.63 9.35 4.41
N GLY A 97 -6.08 10.25 5.22
CA GLY A 97 -5.09 11.23 4.81
C GLY A 97 -3.78 10.56 4.41
N TYR A 98 -3.30 9.60 5.20
CA TYR A 98 -2.12 8.79 4.86
C TYR A 98 -2.33 7.97 3.59
N ARG A 99 -3.50 7.33 3.44
CA ARG A 99 -3.84 6.61 2.22
C ARG A 99 -3.94 7.56 1.03
N SER A 100 -4.52 8.73 1.18
CA SER A 100 -4.59 9.73 0.12
C SER A 100 -3.20 10.19 -0.33
N MET A 101 -2.31 10.49 0.61
CA MET A 101 -0.90 10.82 0.33
C MET A 101 -0.20 9.70 -0.46
N MET A 102 -0.33 8.45 -0.01
CA MET A 102 0.24 7.28 -0.68
C MET A 102 -0.30 7.13 -2.11
N SER A 103 -1.61 7.23 -2.29
CA SER A 103 -2.24 7.03 -3.60
C SER A 103 -1.95 8.17 -4.58
N VAL A 104 -1.92 9.42 -4.11
CA VAL A 104 -1.51 10.57 -4.94
C VAL A 104 -0.10 10.37 -5.45
N GLN A 105 0.85 10.06 -4.58
CA GLN A 105 2.23 9.82 -4.99
C GLN A 105 2.34 8.68 -6.00
N SER A 106 1.69 7.56 -5.73
CA SER A 106 1.79 6.37 -6.58
C SER A 106 1.08 6.54 -7.92
N SER A 107 -0.19 7.01 -7.90
CA SER A 107 -1.06 7.00 -9.08
C SER A 107 -1.04 8.30 -9.87
N LEU A 108 -0.89 9.46 -9.20
CA LEU A 108 -0.98 10.77 -9.85
C LEU A 108 0.39 11.41 -10.12
N VAL A 109 1.44 10.93 -9.48
CA VAL A 109 2.82 11.43 -9.68
C VAL A 109 3.67 10.38 -10.38
N MET A 110 3.95 9.25 -9.73
CA MET A 110 4.91 8.27 -10.27
C MET A 110 4.38 7.56 -11.51
N LEU A 111 3.12 7.12 -11.51
CA LEU A 111 2.55 6.41 -12.65
C LEU A 111 2.49 7.26 -13.94
N PRO A 112 2.03 8.52 -13.94
CA PRO A 112 2.10 9.38 -15.13
C PRO A 112 3.53 9.63 -15.63
N ILE A 113 4.50 9.81 -14.74
CA ILE A 113 5.91 9.95 -15.14
C ILE A 113 6.39 8.67 -15.82
N PHE A 114 6.06 7.51 -15.23
CA PHE A 114 6.41 6.22 -15.83
C PHE A 114 5.73 6.01 -17.20
N ALA A 115 4.44 6.32 -17.34
CA ALA A 115 3.68 6.06 -18.55
C ALA A 115 4.03 7.03 -19.71
N PHE A 116 4.27 8.30 -19.39
CA PHE A 116 4.34 9.38 -20.39
C PHE A 116 5.67 10.15 -20.38
N GLY A 117 6.49 9.97 -19.35
CA GLY A 117 7.77 10.65 -19.23
C GLY A 117 8.82 10.13 -20.21
N THR A 118 9.77 10.99 -20.58
CA THR A 118 10.98 10.56 -21.30
C THR A 118 11.83 9.66 -20.39
N GLU A 119 12.76 8.89 -20.98
CA GLU A 119 13.64 8.03 -20.19
C GLU A 119 14.45 8.83 -19.15
N ALA A 120 14.93 10.01 -19.54
CA ALA A 120 15.64 10.90 -18.63
C ALA A 120 14.77 11.37 -17.44
N GLN A 121 13.48 11.57 -17.66
CA GLN A 121 12.55 11.93 -16.59
C GLN A 121 12.28 10.73 -15.67
N LYS A 122 12.07 9.54 -16.22
CA LYS A 122 11.86 8.32 -15.44
C LYS A 122 13.06 7.98 -14.53
N GLN A 123 14.27 8.22 -15.03
CA GLN A 123 15.50 7.99 -14.27
C GLN A 123 15.76 9.07 -13.22
N LYS A 124 15.23 10.27 -13.40
CA LYS A 124 15.45 11.40 -12.49
C LYS A 124 14.47 11.41 -11.33
N TYR A 125 13.20 11.06 -11.58
CA TYR A 125 12.08 11.19 -10.66
C TYR A 125 11.50 9.82 -10.23
#